data_19a7c31e47c1537699c5c79f3d196754
#
_entry.id   19a7c31e47c1537699c5c79f3d196754
#
_cell.length_a   1.000
_cell.length_b   1.000
_cell.length_c   1.000
_cell.angle_alpha   90.00
_cell.angle_beta   90.00
_cell.angle_gamma   90.00
#
_symmetry.space_group_name_H-M   'P 1'
#
loop_
_entity.id
_entity.type
_entity.pdbx_description
1 polymer ?
#
loop_
_entity_poly.entity_id
_entity_poly.type
_entity_poly.pdbx_seq_one_letter_code
_entity_poly.pdbx_strand_id
1 'polypeptide(L)'
;MREYGSNINLPSLDNLFSSEQERQDAKLEKIQILPLTELHPFRNHPFQVRDDDEMDKMVDSIKEYGVMTPAIVRPRKDGGYEIVAGHRRCHASQRAGVETMPCIVRDMDDDTAIILMVDSNCQREHILPSEKAKAYQMKLEAVKRKAGRPSKINSGQVGQNFTQPFSVEKVADEAGESVKQVQRFIRLNKLTPELIKMVDDGKLKTTPAVELSYLTPEEQEDFLSYMESEGCTPSLSQAQKLKEASKESVLTPEKIQHIMAAKPPSVKPRDPQLMIPVAKVERYFPKGFTSDQMQQVIVKLLENYARAHQHGSR
;
A
#
# COMPACT_ATOMS: atom_id res chain seq x y z
N MET A 1 -10.55 1.62 63.34
CA MET A 1 -9.26 2.13 62.81
C MET A 1 -9.19 1.73 61.36
N ARG A 2 -9.25 2.67 60.43
CA ARG A 2 -9.10 2.45 58.98
C ARG A 2 -7.71 2.90 58.62
N GLU A 3 -6.87 1.95 58.21
CA GLU A 3 -5.54 2.24 57.67
C GLU A 3 -5.69 2.81 56.26
N TYR A 4 -5.30 4.04 56.04
CA TYR A 4 -5.07 4.68 54.77
C TYR A 4 -3.61 4.45 54.36
N GLY A 5 -3.34 3.39 53.64
CA GLY A 5 -2.06 3.19 52.96
C GLY A 5 -2.10 3.82 51.60
N SER A 6 -1.71 5.08 51.45
CA SER A 6 -1.47 5.72 50.18
C SER A 6 -0.11 5.21 49.63
N ASN A 7 -0.14 4.37 48.56
CA ASN A 7 1.02 4.08 47.77
C ASN A 7 1.43 5.35 47.00
N ILE A 8 2.24 6.17 47.61
CA ILE A 8 2.92 7.29 46.95
C ILE A 8 4.10 6.64 46.18
N ASN A 9 3.99 6.52 44.88
CA ASN A 9 5.08 6.09 44.01
C ASN A 9 6.09 7.25 43.92
N LEU A 10 7.05 7.29 44.86
CA LEU A 10 8.11 8.29 44.87
C LEU A 10 9.03 8.04 43.65
N PRO A 11 9.32 9.06 42.85
CA PRO A 11 10.33 8.93 41.79
C PRO A 11 11.68 8.55 42.42
N SER A 12 12.46 7.71 41.73
CA SER A 12 13.79 7.29 42.20
C SER A 12 14.68 8.50 42.48
N LEU A 13 15.50 8.41 43.53
CA LEU A 13 16.39 9.50 43.95
C LEU A 13 17.26 10.04 42.82
N ASP A 14 17.65 9.20 41.85
CA ASP A 14 18.42 9.59 40.66
C ASP A 14 17.66 10.60 39.76
N ASN A 15 16.31 10.57 39.74
CA ASN A 15 15.49 11.52 38.99
C ASN A 15 15.38 12.89 39.66
N LEU A 16 15.73 13.01 40.95
CA LEU A 16 15.67 14.28 41.69
C LEU A 16 16.95 15.11 41.55
N PHE A 17 18.07 14.48 41.17
CA PHE A 17 19.38 15.14 41.06
C PHE A 17 19.87 15.32 39.62
N SER A 18 19.13 14.82 38.63
CA SER A 18 19.47 15.05 37.21
C SER A 18 19.10 16.48 36.80
N SER A 19 20.04 17.17 36.17
CA SER A 19 19.80 18.48 35.56
C SER A 19 18.76 18.40 34.45
N GLU A 20 18.11 19.51 34.12
CA GLU A 20 17.14 19.57 33.02
C GLU A 20 17.78 19.21 31.68
N GLN A 21 19.08 19.51 31.49
CA GLN A 21 19.89 19.10 30.35
C GLN A 21 20.09 17.59 30.31
N GLU A 22 20.44 16.94 31.43
CA GLU A 22 20.60 15.49 31.52
C GLU A 22 19.27 14.75 31.27
N ARG A 23 18.13 15.33 31.67
CA ARG A 23 16.79 14.81 31.35
C ARG A 23 16.43 14.97 29.87
N GLN A 24 16.88 16.03 29.23
CA GLN A 24 16.74 16.23 27.79
C GLN A 24 17.67 15.30 27.01
N ASP A 25 18.91 15.15 27.43
CA ASP A 25 19.88 14.23 26.84
C ASP A 25 19.53 12.75 27.03
N ALA A 26 18.84 12.40 28.12
CA ALA A 26 18.30 11.07 28.34
C ALA A 26 17.09 10.76 27.42
N LYS A 27 16.41 11.80 26.93
CA LYS A 27 15.33 11.67 25.93
C LYS A 27 15.82 11.63 24.49
N LEU A 28 17.07 12.02 24.25
CA LEU A 28 17.69 11.90 22.93
C LEU A 28 17.91 10.43 22.57
N GLU A 29 17.50 10.06 21.38
CA GLU A 29 17.72 8.73 20.86
C GLU A 29 19.21 8.46 20.68
N LYS A 30 19.76 7.56 21.51
CA LYS A 30 21.18 7.18 21.42
C LYS A 30 21.36 6.04 20.45
N ILE A 31 22.35 6.23 19.54
CA ILE A 31 22.80 5.15 18.66
C ILE A 31 23.64 4.18 19.50
N GLN A 32 23.27 2.90 19.47
CA GLN A 32 23.98 1.81 20.12
C GLN A 32 24.55 0.88 19.03
N ILE A 33 25.76 0.40 19.24
CA ILE A 33 26.36 -0.60 18.37
C ILE A 33 25.95 -1.97 18.91
N LEU A 34 25.13 -2.70 18.17
CA LEU A 34 24.59 -4.00 18.58
C LEU A 34 25.17 -5.13 17.71
N PRO A 35 25.47 -6.31 18.31
CA PRO A 35 25.86 -7.50 17.57
C PRO A 35 24.73 -7.95 16.64
N LEU A 36 25.04 -8.34 15.41
CA LEU A 36 24.05 -8.86 14.46
C LEU A 36 23.37 -10.15 14.96
N THR A 37 24.04 -10.90 15.84
CA THR A 37 23.51 -12.12 16.47
C THR A 37 22.34 -11.84 17.42
N GLU A 38 22.22 -10.62 17.94
CA GLU A 38 21.12 -10.21 18.81
C GLU A 38 19.96 -9.56 18.04
N LEU A 39 20.13 -9.34 16.73
CA LEU A 39 19.11 -8.72 15.87
C LEU A 39 18.24 -9.80 15.22
N HIS A 40 16.97 -9.79 15.52
CA HIS A 40 16.00 -10.74 15.00
C HIS A 40 15.02 -10.07 14.03
N PRO A 41 14.63 -10.74 12.96
CA PRO A 41 13.66 -10.18 12.01
C PRO A 41 12.30 -9.96 12.67
N PHE A 42 11.55 -8.95 12.20
CA PHE A 42 10.19 -8.69 12.64
C PHE A 42 9.27 -9.87 12.35
N ARG A 43 8.47 -10.25 13.33
CA ARG A 43 7.52 -11.35 13.17
C ARG A 43 6.51 -11.03 12.07
N ASN A 44 6.33 -11.95 11.11
CA ASN A 44 5.43 -11.78 9.97
C ASN A 44 5.72 -10.53 9.11
N HIS A 45 7.00 -10.19 8.93
CA HIS A 45 7.43 -9.09 8.09
C HIS A 45 6.87 -9.21 6.67
N PRO A 46 6.08 -8.24 6.16
CA PRO A 46 5.40 -8.38 4.87
C PRO A 46 6.34 -8.19 3.67
N PHE A 47 7.46 -7.47 3.86
CA PHE A 47 8.39 -7.12 2.79
C PHE A 47 9.53 -8.12 2.72
N GLN A 48 9.77 -8.65 1.54
CA GLN A 48 10.87 -9.60 1.32
C GLN A 48 12.21 -8.87 1.24
N VAL A 49 13.23 -9.45 1.84
CA VAL A 49 14.62 -9.07 1.61
C VAL A 49 15.11 -9.92 0.44
N ARG A 50 15.40 -9.27 -0.69
CA ARG A 50 15.87 -9.95 -1.91
C ARG A 50 17.33 -9.67 -2.12
N ASP A 51 17.99 -10.68 -2.67
CA ASP A 51 19.37 -10.57 -3.16
C ASP A 51 19.29 -10.13 -4.65
N ASP A 52 19.25 -8.82 -4.83
CA ASP A 52 19.19 -8.11 -6.10
C ASP A 52 20.45 -7.24 -6.28
N ASP A 53 20.64 -6.66 -7.47
CA ASP A 53 21.78 -5.76 -7.77
C ASP A 53 21.89 -4.58 -6.80
N GLU A 54 20.75 -4.12 -6.25
CA GLU A 54 20.73 -3.06 -5.22
C GLU A 54 21.27 -3.57 -3.88
N MET A 55 21.01 -4.84 -3.56
CA MET A 55 21.56 -5.48 -2.36
C MET A 55 23.08 -5.64 -2.49
N ASP A 56 23.57 -6.03 -3.66
CA ASP A 56 25.01 -6.14 -3.90
C ASP A 56 25.72 -4.79 -3.75
N LYS A 57 25.18 -3.73 -4.33
CA LYS A 57 25.66 -2.36 -4.13
C LYS A 57 25.65 -1.92 -2.66
N MET A 58 24.61 -2.34 -1.91
CA MET A 58 24.51 -2.04 -0.48
C MET A 58 25.58 -2.79 0.31
N VAL A 59 25.85 -4.06 -0.03
CA VAL A 59 26.93 -4.86 0.57
C VAL A 59 28.29 -4.20 0.34
N ASP A 60 28.58 -3.77 -0.88
CA ASP A 60 29.83 -3.11 -1.21
C ASP A 60 29.98 -1.76 -0.49
N SER A 61 28.93 -0.97 -0.43
CA SER A 61 28.92 0.28 0.34
C SER A 61 29.14 0.05 1.84
N ILE A 62 28.57 -1.03 2.41
CA ILE A 62 28.76 -1.36 3.83
C ILE A 62 30.19 -1.83 4.10
N LYS A 63 30.84 -2.55 3.17
CA LYS A 63 32.26 -2.93 3.29
C LYS A 63 33.18 -1.72 3.29
N GLU A 64 32.88 -0.71 2.48
CA GLU A 64 33.71 0.46 2.31
C GLU A 64 33.50 1.53 3.41
N TYR A 65 32.25 1.83 3.74
CA TYR A 65 31.88 2.94 4.63
C TYR A 65 31.21 2.52 5.93
N GLY A 66 30.91 1.23 6.09
CA GLY A 66 30.08 0.75 7.20
C GLY A 66 28.60 1.12 7.03
N VAL A 67 27.82 0.85 8.07
CA VAL A 67 26.38 1.20 8.09
C VAL A 67 26.20 2.65 8.50
N MET A 68 25.98 3.56 7.55
CA MET A 68 25.86 5.00 7.78
C MET A 68 24.54 5.40 8.46
N THR A 69 23.44 4.71 8.16
CA THR A 69 22.12 4.99 8.73
C THR A 69 21.76 3.91 9.73
N PRO A 70 21.50 4.22 11.02
CA PRO A 70 21.18 3.21 12.03
C PRO A 70 19.84 2.52 11.74
N ALA A 71 19.74 1.23 12.13
CA ALA A 71 18.47 0.52 12.14
C ALA A 71 17.62 0.97 13.35
N ILE A 72 16.29 0.81 13.24
CA ILE A 72 15.39 0.98 14.39
C ILE A 72 15.03 -0.41 14.89
N VAL A 73 15.28 -0.64 16.18
CA VAL A 73 15.03 -1.92 16.83
C VAL A 73 14.26 -1.71 18.14
N ARG A 74 13.58 -2.76 18.61
CA ARG A 74 12.94 -2.76 19.92
C ARG A 74 13.40 -3.97 20.76
N PRO A 75 13.43 -3.87 22.10
CA PRO A 75 13.76 -5.00 22.96
C PRO A 75 12.72 -6.13 22.81
N ARG A 76 13.18 -7.38 22.85
CA ARG A 76 12.31 -8.56 22.87
C ARG A 76 12.20 -9.10 24.30
N LYS A 77 11.05 -9.71 24.61
CA LYS A 77 10.82 -10.37 25.92
C LYS A 77 11.76 -11.57 26.13
N ASP A 78 12.11 -12.25 25.03
CA ASP A 78 12.94 -13.45 25.05
C ASP A 78 14.44 -13.14 24.93
N GLY A 79 14.84 -11.87 25.06
CA GLY A 79 16.21 -11.38 24.88
C GLY A 79 16.51 -10.97 23.43
N GLY A 80 17.56 -10.14 23.28
CA GLY A 80 17.91 -9.53 22.01
C GLY A 80 16.91 -8.46 21.54
N TYR A 81 16.98 -8.11 20.27
CA TYR A 81 16.22 -7.01 19.69
C TYR A 81 15.49 -7.45 18.43
N GLU A 82 14.28 -6.95 18.22
CA GLU A 82 13.52 -7.14 16.99
C GLU A 82 13.71 -5.93 16.08
N ILE A 83 14.04 -6.16 14.83
CA ILE A 83 14.26 -5.12 13.83
C ILE A 83 12.92 -4.59 13.37
N VAL A 84 12.66 -3.31 13.57
CA VAL A 84 11.45 -2.61 13.08
C VAL A 84 11.70 -1.96 11.72
N ALA A 85 12.88 -1.33 11.53
CA ALA A 85 13.30 -0.76 10.26
C ALA A 85 14.80 -1.01 10.03
N GLY A 86 15.16 -1.43 8.81
CA GLY A 86 16.55 -1.70 8.43
C GLY A 86 16.89 -3.16 8.14
N HIS A 87 15.90 -4.02 7.85
CA HIS A 87 16.10 -5.43 7.51
C HIS A 87 17.10 -5.64 6.35
N ARG A 88 16.99 -4.84 5.26
CA ARG A 88 17.95 -4.93 4.14
C ARG A 88 19.38 -4.59 4.58
N ARG A 89 19.57 -3.57 5.44
CA ARG A 89 20.88 -3.18 5.96
C ARG A 89 21.47 -4.28 6.88
N CYS A 90 20.64 -4.87 7.72
CA CYS A 90 21.04 -6.00 8.56
C CYS A 90 21.50 -7.18 7.69
N HIS A 91 20.72 -7.57 6.68
CA HIS A 91 21.06 -8.64 5.75
C HIS A 91 22.34 -8.33 4.96
N ALA A 92 22.49 -7.10 4.44
CA ALA A 92 23.69 -6.67 3.74
C ALA A 92 24.92 -6.67 4.65
N SER A 93 24.77 -6.29 5.94
CA SER A 93 25.85 -6.35 6.94
C SER A 93 26.30 -7.78 7.20
N GLN A 94 25.38 -8.74 7.29
CA GLN A 94 25.71 -10.17 7.41
C GLN A 94 26.49 -10.67 6.19
N ARG A 95 26.06 -10.32 4.96
CA ARG A 95 26.76 -10.66 3.72
C ARG A 95 28.12 -9.97 3.59
N ALA A 96 28.25 -8.75 4.14
CA ALA A 96 29.51 -8.02 4.18
C ALA A 96 30.53 -8.58 5.21
N GLY A 97 30.09 -9.49 6.10
CA GLY A 97 30.94 -10.06 7.16
C GLY A 97 31.16 -9.10 8.33
N VAL A 98 30.28 -8.12 8.53
CA VAL A 98 30.33 -7.19 9.67
C VAL A 98 29.62 -7.83 10.86
N GLU A 99 30.22 -7.73 12.04
CA GLU A 99 29.72 -8.40 13.25
C GLU A 99 28.68 -7.53 14.02
N THR A 100 28.77 -6.22 13.87
CA THR A 100 27.95 -5.26 14.62
C THR A 100 27.30 -4.25 13.71
N MET A 101 26.20 -3.63 14.17
CA MET A 101 25.44 -2.63 13.41
C MET A 101 24.97 -1.47 14.31
N PRO A 102 25.03 -0.20 13.85
CA PRO A 102 24.45 0.91 14.58
C PRO A 102 22.93 0.79 14.59
N CYS A 103 22.33 0.87 15.77
CA CYS A 103 20.90 0.75 15.99
C CYS A 103 20.39 1.84 16.93
N ILE A 104 19.17 2.28 16.72
CA ILE A 104 18.39 3.11 17.64
C ILE A 104 17.42 2.16 18.36
N VAL A 105 17.58 2.02 19.66
CA VAL A 105 16.71 1.18 20.49
C VAL A 105 15.53 2.01 20.95
N ARG A 106 14.32 1.62 20.54
CA ARG A 106 13.06 2.24 20.97
C ARG A 106 12.19 1.22 21.66
N ASP A 107 11.71 1.56 22.85
CA ASP A 107 10.66 0.78 23.50
C ASP A 107 9.31 1.15 22.89
N MET A 108 8.63 0.18 22.28
CA MET A 108 7.35 0.38 21.62
C MET A 108 6.49 -0.88 21.63
N ASP A 109 5.18 -0.67 21.68
CA ASP A 109 4.20 -1.75 21.55
C ASP A 109 4.16 -2.34 20.12
N ASP A 110 3.51 -3.51 19.97
CA ASP A 110 3.40 -4.21 18.69
C ASP A 110 2.72 -3.37 17.61
N ASP A 111 1.68 -2.64 17.97
CA ASP A 111 0.92 -1.83 17.01
C ASP A 111 1.73 -0.62 16.51
N THR A 112 2.49 0.02 17.41
CA THR A 112 3.41 1.10 17.01
C THR A 112 4.54 0.57 16.12
N ALA A 113 5.08 -0.60 16.45
CA ALA A 113 6.13 -1.22 15.67
C ALA A 113 5.64 -1.60 14.25
N ILE A 114 4.41 -2.16 14.13
CA ILE A 114 3.80 -2.45 12.82
C ILE A 114 3.62 -1.17 12.00
N ILE A 115 3.08 -0.11 12.59
CA ILE A 115 2.85 1.15 11.87
C ILE A 115 4.19 1.70 11.37
N LEU A 116 5.21 1.80 12.24
CA LEU A 116 6.52 2.32 11.89
C LEU A 116 7.20 1.46 10.79
N MET A 117 7.11 0.13 10.91
CA MET A 117 7.64 -0.80 9.91
C MET A 117 7.01 -0.57 8.55
N VAL A 118 5.68 -0.46 8.47
CA VAL A 118 4.98 -0.24 7.21
C VAL A 118 5.34 1.13 6.62
N ASP A 119 5.33 2.19 7.43
CA ASP A 119 5.63 3.55 6.96
C ASP A 119 7.05 3.68 6.43
N SER A 120 8.03 3.07 7.11
CA SER A 120 9.43 3.07 6.67
C SER A 120 9.65 2.33 5.34
N ASN A 121 8.76 1.45 4.95
CA ASN A 121 8.86 0.67 3.72
C ASN A 121 7.94 1.17 2.59
N CYS A 122 6.82 1.85 2.90
CA CYS A 122 5.89 2.39 1.88
C CYS A 122 6.53 3.45 0.97
N GLN A 123 7.67 4.01 1.34
CA GLN A 123 8.42 5.00 0.54
C GLN A 123 9.35 4.35 -0.50
N ARG A 124 9.43 3.02 -0.58
CA ARG A 124 10.25 2.34 -1.58
C ARG A 124 9.62 2.43 -2.96
N GLU A 125 10.44 2.62 -3.98
CA GLU A 125 9.98 2.71 -5.38
C GLU A 125 9.36 1.40 -5.90
N HIS A 126 9.91 0.25 -5.48
CA HIS A 126 9.48 -1.06 -5.94
C HIS A 126 8.99 -1.94 -4.79
N ILE A 127 7.67 -1.92 -4.56
CA ILE A 127 7.00 -2.81 -3.60
C ILE A 127 6.05 -3.71 -4.39
N LEU A 128 6.10 -5.01 -4.14
CA LEU A 128 5.20 -5.96 -4.77
C LEU A 128 3.74 -5.72 -4.34
N PRO A 129 2.77 -6.00 -5.23
CA PRO A 129 1.35 -5.97 -4.89
C PRO A 129 0.99 -6.82 -3.67
N SER A 130 1.57 -8.02 -3.53
CA SER A 130 1.36 -8.89 -2.36
C SER A 130 1.91 -8.28 -1.07
N GLU A 131 3.07 -7.63 -1.14
CA GLU A 131 3.69 -6.96 0.00
C GLU A 131 2.85 -5.76 0.46
N LYS A 132 2.39 -4.91 -0.50
CA LYS A 132 1.47 -3.81 -0.21
C LYS A 132 0.17 -4.31 0.41
N ALA A 133 -0.38 -5.39 -0.12
CA ALA A 133 -1.62 -5.98 0.38
C ALA A 133 -1.51 -6.39 1.85
N LYS A 134 -0.44 -7.12 2.21
CA LYS A 134 -0.17 -7.54 3.59
C LYS A 134 0.14 -6.36 4.50
N ALA A 135 0.99 -5.43 4.04
CA ALA A 135 1.41 -4.26 4.80
C ALA A 135 0.21 -3.36 5.17
N TYR A 136 -0.65 -3.06 4.21
CA TYR A 136 -1.85 -2.25 4.47
C TYR A 136 -2.85 -2.95 5.38
N GLN A 137 -3.01 -4.26 5.25
CA GLN A 137 -3.85 -5.01 6.18
C GLN A 137 -3.30 -4.95 7.60
N MET A 138 -2.00 -5.23 7.80
CA MET A 138 -1.35 -5.18 9.11
C MET A 138 -1.46 -3.79 9.74
N LYS A 139 -1.17 -2.72 8.97
CA LYS A 139 -1.29 -1.34 9.44
C LYS A 139 -2.71 -0.97 9.81
N LEU A 140 -3.70 -1.36 8.98
CA LEU A 140 -5.12 -1.11 9.26
C LEU A 140 -5.57 -1.78 10.56
N GLU A 141 -5.14 -3.03 10.79
CA GLU A 141 -5.44 -3.76 12.02
C GLU A 141 -4.78 -3.13 13.24
N ALA A 142 -3.52 -2.69 13.14
CA ALA A 142 -2.80 -2.00 14.20
C ALA A 142 -3.47 -0.65 14.56
N VAL A 143 -3.83 0.15 13.55
CA VAL A 143 -4.54 1.43 13.74
C VAL A 143 -5.90 1.20 14.41
N LYS A 144 -6.65 0.16 14.02
CA LYS A 144 -7.93 -0.20 14.64
C LYS A 144 -7.77 -0.60 16.11
N ARG A 145 -6.75 -1.39 16.45
CA ARG A 145 -6.46 -1.77 17.85
C ARG A 145 -6.10 -0.57 18.71
N LYS A 146 -5.26 0.35 18.18
CA LYS A 146 -4.89 1.60 18.88
C LYS A 146 -6.04 2.58 19.05
N ALA A 147 -6.96 2.66 18.10
CA ALA A 147 -8.16 3.50 18.22
C ALA A 147 -9.12 3.04 19.34
N GLY A 148 -8.88 1.87 19.90
CA GLY A 148 -9.69 1.26 20.95
C GLY A 148 -10.98 0.62 20.40
N ARG A 149 -11.51 -0.35 21.15
CA ARG A 149 -12.84 -0.89 20.89
C ARG A 149 -13.85 0.20 21.29
N PRO A 150 -14.83 0.58 20.42
CA PRO A 150 -15.87 1.52 20.81
C PRO A 150 -16.49 1.05 22.11
N SER A 151 -16.39 1.87 23.16
CA SER A 151 -17.02 1.56 24.46
C SER A 151 -18.52 1.48 24.22
N LYS A 152 -19.15 0.38 24.66
CA LYS A 152 -20.61 0.21 24.64
C LYS A 152 -21.38 1.20 25.55
N ILE A 153 -20.70 2.19 26.12
CA ILE A 153 -21.23 3.11 27.11
C ILE A 153 -21.56 4.46 26.45
N ASN A 154 -22.26 4.51 25.36
CA ASN A 154 -23.00 5.69 24.94
C ASN A 154 -24.09 5.32 23.90
N SER A 155 -25.00 4.43 24.33
CA SER A 155 -26.24 4.16 23.58
C SER A 155 -27.34 5.18 23.96
N GLY A 156 -27.02 6.45 24.01
CA GLY A 156 -27.93 7.50 24.47
C GLY A 156 -28.00 8.75 23.62
N GLN A 157 -27.38 8.81 22.44
CA GLN A 157 -27.63 9.89 21.49
C GLN A 157 -27.58 9.38 20.05
N VAL A 158 -28.69 9.54 19.39
CA VAL A 158 -28.92 9.35 17.95
C VAL A 158 -27.90 10.17 17.17
N GLY A 159 -27.12 9.53 16.30
CA GLY A 159 -26.35 10.25 15.32
C GLY A 159 -25.02 9.62 14.97
N GLN A 160 -25.01 9.02 13.80
CA GLN A 160 -23.85 8.71 12.97
C GLN A 160 -22.97 7.53 13.40
N ASN A 161 -23.04 6.50 12.58
CA ASN A 161 -22.13 5.36 12.50
C ASN A 161 -20.67 5.83 12.27
N PHE A 162 -19.96 6.17 13.34
CA PHE A 162 -18.54 6.50 13.34
C PHE A 162 -17.65 5.25 13.49
N THR A 163 -18.02 4.15 12.92
CA THR A 163 -17.26 2.91 13.04
C THR A 163 -16.88 2.43 11.65
N GLN A 164 -15.78 2.87 11.12
CA GLN A 164 -14.84 2.23 10.20
C GLN A 164 -14.17 3.11 9.12
N PRO A 165 -14.69 4.27 8.66
CA PRO A 165 -14.02 5.04 7.60
C PRO A 165 -12.68 5.62 8.05
N PHE A 166 -12.58 6.13 9.30
CA PHE A 166 -11.41 6.83 9.82
C PHE A 166 -10.09 6.03 9.77
N SER A 167 -10.12 4.72 10.00
CA SER A 167 -8.88 3.94 10.03
C SER A 167 -8.30 3.67 8.65
N VAL A 168 -9.15 3.48 7.62
CA VAL A 168 -8.70 3.26 6.24
C VAL A 168 -8.27 4.59 5.60
N GLU A 169 -8.98 5.67 5.89
CA GLU A 169 -8.63 7.03 5.45
C GLU A 169 -7.25 7.41 5.97
N LYS A 170 -6.97 7.18 7.26
CA LYS A 170 -5.67 7.44 7.84
C LYS A 170 -4.55 6.65 7.14
N VAL A 171 -4.76 5.36 6.89
CA VAL A 171 -3.78 4.53 6.16
C VAL A 171 -3.57 5.05 4.73
N ALA A 172 -4.63 5.51 4.07
CA ALA A 172 -4.57 6.04 2.71
C ALA A 172 -3.80 7.36 2.65
N ASP A 173 -4.11 8.29 3.55
CA ASP A 173 -3.45 9.60 3.64
C ASP A 173 -1.94 9.45 3.91
N GLU A 174 -1.56 8.60 4.87
CA GLU A 174 -0.16 8.33 5.22
C GLU A 174 0.60 7.59 4.10
N ALA A 175 -0.10 6.79 3.30
CA ALA A 175 0.48 6.10 2.14
C ALA A 175 0.49 6.94 0.86
N GLY A 176 -0.16 8.11 0.84
CA GLY A 176 -0.34 8.93 -0.36
C GLY A 176 -1.22 8.28 -1.43
N GLU A 177 -2.10 7.36 -1.03
CA GLU A 177 -2.98 6.62 -1.94
C GLU A 177 -4.46 6.93 -1.65
N SER A 178 -5.35 6.63 -2.61
CA SER A 178 -6.80 6.77 -2.35
C SER A 178 -7.31 5.62 -1.47
N VAL A 179 -8.34 5.88 -0.68
CA VAL A 179 -9.03 4.86 0.15
C VAL A 179 -9.44 3.64 -0.68
N LYS A 180 -9.95 3.86 -1.89
CA LYS A 180 -10.32 2.77 -2.81
C LYS A 180 -9.12 1.94 -3.23
N GLN A 181 -7.97 2.56 -3.43
CA GLN A 181 -6.74 1.86 -3.81
C GLN A 181 -6.23 0.99 -2.65
N VAL A 182 -6.19 1.52 -1.43
CA VAL A 182 -5.83 0.75 -0.22
C VAL A 182 -6.75 -0.46 -0.04
N GLN A 183 -8.07 -0.27 -0.17
CA GLN A 183 -9.04 -1.36 -0.08
C GLN A 183 -8.83 -2.43 -1.17
N ARG A 184 -8.49 -2.03 -2.39
CA ARG A 184 -8.16 -2.96 -3.48
C ARG A 184 -6.91 -3.78 -3.17
N PHE A 185 -5.85 -3.16 -2.66
CA PHE A 185 -4.66 -3.90 -2.25
C PHE A 185 -4.98 -4.88 -1.13
N ILE A 186 -5.65 -4.44 -0.06
CA ILE A 186 -6.04 -5.32 1.04
C ILE A 186 -6.85 -6.52 0.53
N ARG A 187 -7.72 -6.29 -0.45
CA ARG A 187 -8.53 -7.36 -1.03
C ARG A 187 -7.71 -8.45 -1.72
N LEU A 188 -6.54 -8.13 -2.29
CA LEU A 188 -5.64 -9.11 -2.91
C LEU A 188 -5.19 -10.22 -1.94
N ASN A 189 -5.20 -9.97 -0.62
CA ASN A 189 -4.92 -11.02 0.38
C ASN A 189 -5.93 -12.19 0.37
N LYS A 190 -7.01 -12.09 -0.39
CA LYS A 190 -8.01 -13.16 -0.57
C LYS A 190 -7.73 -14.05 -1.79
N LEU A 191 -6.69 -13.74 -2.55
CA LEU A 191 -6.25 -14.59 -3.64
C LEU A 191 -5.46 -15.79 -3.10
N THR A 192 -5.51 -16.89 -3.86
CA THR A 192 -4.64 -18.06 -3.63
C THR A 192 -3.17 -17.67 -3.82
N PRO A 193 -2.21 -18.39 -3.19
CA PRO A 193 -0.79 -18.08 -3.29
C PRO A 193 -0.28 -18.03 -4.73
N GLU A 194 -0.81 -18.86 -5.60
CA GLU A 194 -0.42 -18.95 -7.01
C GLU A 194 -0.90 -17.73 -7.79
N LEU A 195 -2.16 -17.31 -7.60
CA LEU A 195 -2.71 -16.13 -8.28
C LEU A 195 -2.03 -14.84 -7.83
N ILE A 196 -1.76 -14.68 -6.53
CA ILE A 196 -1.07 -13.49 -6.05
C ILE A 196 0.38 -13.44 -6.56
N LYS A 197 1.05 -14.60 -6.69
CA LYS A 197 2.36 -14.69 -7.33
C LYS A 197 2.32 -14.25 -8.79
N MET A 198 1.28 -14.63 -9.54
CA MET A 198 1.10 -14.17 -10.93
C MET A 198 0.92 -12.64 -11.00
N VAL A 199 0.31 -12.02 -9.99
CA VAL A 199 0.20 -10.57 -9.90
C VAL A 199 1.57 -9.93 -9.63
N ASP A 200 2.36 -10.51 -8.74
CA ASP A 200 3.71 -10.05 -8.42
C ASP A 200 4.66 -10.20 -9.62
N ASP A 201 4.53 -11.28 -10.39
CA ASP A 201 5.28 -11.54 -11.62
C ASP A 201 4.82 -10.64 -12.80
N GLY A 202 3.76 -9.84 -12.64
CA GLY A 202 3.19 -8.99 -13.69
C GLY A 202 2.40 -9.74 -14.76
N LYS A 203 2.23 -11.07 -14.63
CA LYS A 203 1.45 -11.89 -15.56
C LYS A 203 -0.04 -11.59 -15.48
N LEU A 204 -0.54 -11.34 -14.26
CA LEU A 204 -1.93 -10.96 -14.00
C LEU A 204 -1.98 -9.49 -13.54
N LYS A 205 -2.77 -8.66 -14.22
CA LYS A 205 -2.94 -7.26 -13.83
C LYS A 205 -3.69 -7.15 -12.52
N THR A 206 -3.31 -6.18 -11.67
CA THR A 206 -3.89 -5.94 -10.34
C THR A 206 -5.41 -5.74 -10.38
N THR A 207 -5.93 -5.02 -11.38
CA THR A 207 -7.37 -4.72 -11.46
C THR A 207 -8.24 -5.96 -11.69
N PRO A 208 -7.98 -6.84 -12.70
CA PRO A 208 -8.65 -8.13 -12.80
C PRO A 208 -8.45 -9.02 -11.57
N ALA A 209 -7.26 -9.03 -10.97
CA ALA A 209 -6.95 -9.81 -9.79
C ALA A 209 -7.84 -9.44 -8.58
N VAL A 210 -8.14 -8.14 -8.39
CA VAL A 210 -9.10 -7.70 -7.36
C VAL A 210 -10.50 -8.27 -7.61
N GLU A 211 -10.96 -8.37 -8.85
CA GLU A 211 -12.26 -8.98 -9.15
C GLU A 211 -12.24 -10.49 -8.90
N LEU A 212 -11.15 -11.18 -9.27
CA LEU A 212 -10.99 -12.62 -9.00
C LEU A 212 -10.90 -12.94 -7.50
N SER A 213 -10.45 -12.02 -6.67
CA SER A 213 -10.42 -12.22 -5.21
C SER A 213 -11.80 -12.36 -4.55
N TYR A 214 -12.88 -12.16 -5.30
CA TYR A 214 -14.25 -12.40 -4.84
C TYR A 214 -14.73 -13.83 -5.08
N LEU A 215 -14.01 -14.61 -5.87
CA LEU A 215 -14.25 -16.04 -6.08
C LEU A 215 -13.90 -16.83 -4.82
N THR A 216 -14.54 -17.99 -4.66
CA THR A 216 -14.14 -18.93 -3.59
C THR A 216 -12.75 -19.52 -3.87
N PRO A 217 -12.04 -20.06 -2.87
CA PRO A 217 -10.74 -20.69 -3.10
C PRO A 217 -10.78 -21.79 -4.17
N GLU A 218 -11.81 -22.62 -4.16
CA GLU A 218 -12.00 -23.69 -5.14
C GLU A 218 -12.20 -23.14 -6.56
N GLU A 219 -13.05 -22.11 -6.72
CA GLU A 219 -13.24 -21.44 -8.01
C GLU A 219 -11.97 -20.74 -8.51
N GLN A 220 -11.13 -20.26 -7.60
CA GLN A 220 -9.83 -19.68 -7.95
C GLN A 220 -8.86 -20.75 -8.47
N GLU A 221 -8.85 -21.95 -7.87
CA GLU A 221 -8.05 -23.10 -8.32
C GLU A 221 -8.51 -23.60 -9.69
N ASP A 222 -9.82 -23.76 -9.89
CA ASP A 222 -10.40 -24.14 -11.19
C ASP A 222 -10.05 -23.12 -12.27
N PHE A 223 -10.14 -21.81 -11.93
CA PHE A 223 -9.78 -20.73 -12.82
C PHE A 223 -8.27 -20.72 -13.15
N LEU A 224 -7.41 -20.98 -12.15
CA LEU A 224 -5.98 -21.10 -12.34
C LEU A 224 -5.65 -22.24 -13.31
N SER A 225 -6.26 -23.42 -13.10
CA SER A 225 -6.09 -24.58 -13.98
C SER A 225 -6.48 -24.27 -15.42
N TYR A 226 -7.56 -23.51 -15.62
CA TYR A 226 -7.98 -23.04 -16.93
C TYR A 226 -6.94 -22.10 -17.55
N MET A 227 -6.41 -21.12 -16.77
CA MET A 227 -5.40 -20.19 -17.27
C MET A 227 -4.11 -20.88 -17.68
N GLU A 228 -3.69 -21.92 -16.95
CA GLU A 228 -2.50 -22.71 -17.26
C GLU A 228 -2.67 -23.55 -18.52
N SER A 229 -3.85 -24.15 -18.71
CA SER A 229 -4.15 -24.96 -19.90
C SER A 229 -4.24 -24.14 -21.18
N GLU A 230 -4.85 -22.96 -21.13
CA GLU A 230 -5.10 -22.12 -22.30
C GLU A 230 -4.03 -21.03 -22.51
N GLY A 231 -3.11 -20.85 -21.56
CA GLY A 231 -2.05 -19.83 -21.63
C GLY A 231 -2.59 -18.39 -21.69
N CYS A 232 -3.78 -18.13 -21.17
CA CYS A 232 -4.45 -16.84 -21.27
C CYS A 232 -4.70 -16.19 -19.90
N THR A 233 -4.79 -14.87 -19.88
CA THR A 233 -5.12 -14.09 -18.66
C THR A 233 -6.42 -13.31 -18.88
N PRO A 234 -7.25 -13.12 -17.84
CA PRO A 234 -8.53 -12.46 -18.01
C PRO A 234 -8.37 -10.95 -18.23
N SER A 235 -9.21 -10.41 -19.08
CA SER A 235 -9.48 -8.97 -19.11
C SER A 235 -10.32 -8.55 -17.89
N LEU A 236 -10.38 -7.25 -17.62
CA LEU A 236 -11.23 -6.73 -16.53
C LEU A 236 -12.71 -7.15 -16.71
N SER A 237 -13.24 -7.07 -17.94
CA SER A 237 -14.63 -7.43 -18.22
C SER A 237 -14.92 -8.92 -18.01
N GLN A 238 -13.95 -9.80 -18.34
CA GLN A 238 -14.05 -11.23 -18.06
C GLN A 238 -14.00 -11.52 -16.57
N ALA A 239 -13.07 -10.90 -15.83
CA ALA A 239 -12.96 -11.05 -14.37
C ALA A 239 -14.25 -10.56 -13.66
N GLN A 240 -14.87 -9.48 -14.11
CA GLN A 240 -16.15 -9.01 -13.60
C GLN A 240 -17.28 -10.01 -13.85
N LYS A 241 -17.37 -10.58 -15.05
CA LYS A 241 -18.36 -11.61 -15.38
C LYS A 241 -18.17 -12.89 -14.56
N LEU A 242 -16.91 -13.33 -14.34
CA LEU A 242 -16.60 -14.44 -13.46
C LEU A 242 -17.12 -14.19 -12.04
N LYS A 243 -16.83 -13.02 -11.49
CA LYS A 243 -17.34 -12.58 -10.18
C LYS A 243 -18.88 -12.56 -10.12
N GLU A 244 -19.55 -12.06 -11.15
CA GLU A 244 -21.01 -12.05 -11.22
C GLU A 244 -21.57 -13.46 -11.28
N ALA A 245 -21.01 -14.32 -12.12
CA ALA A 245 -21.41 -15.72 -12.24
C ALA A 245 -21.21 -16.50 -10.93
N SER A 246 -20.11 -16.26 -10.21
CA SER A 246 -19.85 -16.87 -8.88
C SER A 246 -20.87 -16.41 -7.82
N LYS A 247 -21.42 -15.21 -7.91
CA LYS A 247 -22.48 -14.73 -7.00
C LYS A 247 -23.83 -15.38 -7.26
N GLU A 248 -24.14 -15.66 -8.53
CA GLU A 248 -25.42 -16.24 -8.94
C GLU A 248 -25.47 -17.75 -8.70
N SER A 249 -24.37 -18.44 -8.92
CA SER A 249 -24.27 -19.90 -8.80
C SER A 249 -22.80 -20.34 -8.80
N VAL A 250 -22.54 -21.56 -8.35
CA VAL A 250 -21.20 -22.17 -8.40
C VAL A 250 -20.61 -22.05 -9.82
N LEU A 251 -19.38 -21.56 -9.87
CA LEU A 251 -18.66 -21.35 -11.12
C LEU A 251 -18.01 -22.68 -11.54
N THR A 252 -18.63 -23.36 -12.53
CA THR A 252 -18.07 -24.61 -13.08
C THR A 252 -17.02 -24.34 -14.16
N PRO A 253 -16.10 -25.29 -14.43
CA PRO A 253 -15.09 -25.16 -15.48
C PRO A 253 -15.68 -24.81 -16.86
N GLU A 254 -16.85 -25.35 -17.21
CA GLU A 254 -17.53 -25.05 -18.49
C GLU A 254 -17.98 -23.58 -18.55
N LYS A 255 -18.46 -23.02 -17.43
CA LYS A 255 -18.84 -21.60 -17.33
C LYS A 255 -17.60 -20.71 -17.44
N ILE A 256 -16.50 -21.09 -16.78
CA ILE A 256 -15.22 -20.38 -16.89
C ILE A 256 -14.79 -20.31 -18.36
N GLN A 257 -14.77 -21.47 -19.03
CA GLN A 257 -14.43 -21.55 -20.46
C GLN A 257 -15.34 -20.67 -21.33
N HIS A 258 -16.65 -20.71 -21.12
CA HIS A 258 -17.61 -19.92 -21.87
C HIS A 258 -17.39 -18.40 -21.68
N ILE A 259 -17.14 -17.95 -20.44
CA ILE A 259 -16.89 -16.53 -20.12
C ILE A 259 -15.56 -16.08 -20.72
N MET A 260 -14.54 -16.92 -20.64
CA MET A 260 -13.20 -16.60 -21.15
C MET A 260 -13.12 -16.65 -22.67
N ALA A 261 -13.86 -17.54 -23.34
CA ALA A 261 -13.96 -17.62 -24.80
C ALA A 261 -14.73 -16.42 -25.40
N ALA A 262 -15.59 -15.76 -24.61
CA ALA A 262 -16.30 -14.56 -25.06
C ALA A 262 -15.29 -13.43 -25.35
N LYS A 263 -15.14 -13.06 -26.64
CA LYS A 263 -14.31 -11.92 -27.01
C LYS A 263 -14.77 -10.69 -26.22
N PRO A 264 -13.83 -9.92 -25.63
CA PRO A 264 -14.19 -8.65 -25.02
C PRO A 264 -14.94 -7.82 -26.05
N PRO A 265 -15.98 -7.08 -25.65
CA PRO A 265 -16.69 -6.20 -26.59
C PRO A 265 -15.63 -5.33 -27.26
N SER A 266 -15.61 -5.34 -28.59
CA SER A 266 -14.67 -4.53 -29.34
C SER A 266 -14.89 -3.09 -28.90
N VAL A 267 -13.91 -2.52 -28.21
CA VAL A 267 -13.92 -1.09 -27.90
C VAL A 267 -13.90 -0.45 -29.27
N LYS A 268 -15.05 0.10 -29.72
CA LYS A 268 -15.06 0.96 -30.90
C LYS A 268 -13.92 1.94 -30.71
N PRO A 269 -13.00 2.08 -31.67
CA PRO A 269 -11.97 3.09 -31.57
C PRO A 269 -12.68 4.39 -31.27
N ARG A 270 -12.35 5.03 -30.16
CA ARG A 270 -12.87 6.37 -29.87
C ARG A 270 -12.40 7.24 -31.02
N ASP A 271 -13.33 7.84 -31.72
CA ASP A 271 -12.98 8.81 -32.75
C ASP A 271 -11.95 9.78 -32.17
N PRO A 272 -10.86 10.06 -32.90
CA PRO A 272 -9.82 10.95 -32.39
C PRO A 272 -10.45 12.28 -32.00
N GLN A 273 -10.53 12.56 -30.71
CA GLN A 273 -11.08 13.80 -30.18
C GLN A 273 -9.98 14.85 -30.14
N LEU A 274 -10.14 15.92 -30.87
CA LEU A 274 -9.28 17.10 -30.74
C LEU A 274 -9.72 17.87 -29.49
N MET A 275 -8.96 17.74 -28.39
CA MET A 275 -9.21 18.51 -27.17
C MET A 275 -8.41 19.82 -27.21
N ILE A 276 -9.12 20.94 -27.38
CA ILE A 276 -8.53 22.26 -27.28
C ILE A 276 -8.81 22.82 -25.87
N PRO A 277 -7.80 23.10 -25.03
CA PRO A 277 -8.03 23.68 -23.71
C PRO A 277 -8.80 25.01 -23.83
N VAL A 278 -9.88 25.16 -23.08
CA VAL A 278 -10.72 26.37 -23.10
C VAL A 278 -9.91 27.65 -22.89
N ALA A 279 -8.93 27.63 -21.99
CA ALA A 279 -8.03 28.75 -21.73
C ALA A 279 -7.25 29.26 -22.98
N LYS A 280 -7.07 28.42 -24.01
CA LYS A 280 -6.41 28.85 -25.26
C LYS A 280 -7.33 29.59 -26.22
N VAL A 281 -8.63 29.31 -26.12
CA VAL A 281 -9.65 29.85 -27.07
C VAL A 281 -10.51 30.95 -26.45
N GLU A 282 -10.70 30.94 -25.13
CA GLU A 282 -11.55 31.88 -24.38
C GLU A 282 -11.26 33.35 -24.71
N ARG A 283 -9.99 33.71 -24.91
CA ARG A 283 -9.58 35.08 -25.25
C ARG A 283 -10.13 35.61 -26.59
N TYR A 284 -10.61 34.71 -27.44
CA TYR A 284 -11.19 35.08 -28.76
C TYR A 284 -12.72 35.20 -28.74
N PHE A 285 -13.32 34.91 -27.58
CA PHE A 285 -14.76 34.92 -27.43
C PHE A 285 -15.23 36.01 -26.44
N PRO A 286 -16.45 36.57 -26.61
CA PRO A 286 -17.03 37.50 -25.65
C PRO A 286 -17.20 36.86 -24.27
N LYS A 287 -17.09 37.68 -23.20
CA LYS A 287 -17.30 37.21 -21.82
C LYS A 287 -18.73 36.66 -21.67
N GLY A 288 -18.86 35.43 -21.18
CA GLY A 288 -20.14 34.76 -20.95
C GLY A 288 -20.47 33.68 -21.97
N PHE A 289 -19.63 33.43 -22.97
CA PHE A 289 -19.82 32.29 -23.88
C PHE A 289 -19.58 30.98 -23.13
N THR A 290 -20.52 30.05 -23.30
CA THR A 290 -20.34 28.67 -22.75
C THR A 290 -19.43 27.85 -23.67
N SER A 291 -18.85 26.78 -23.13
CA SER A 291 -18.00 25.85 -23.89
C SER A 291 -18.66 25.33 -25.16
N ASP A 292 -19.97 25.01 -25.08
CA ASP A 292 -20.73 24.50 -26.22
C ASP A 292 -20.92 25.58 -27.29
N GLN A 293 -21.16 26.82 -26.90
CA GLN A 293 -21.29 27.95 -27.84
C GLN A 293 -19.93 28.23 -28.54
N MET A 294 -18.82 28.15 -27.81
CA MET A 294 -17.50 28.30 -28.41
C MET A 294 -17.23 27.18 -29.44
N GLN A 295 -17.59 25.92 -29.08
CA GLN A 295 -17.44 24.78 -29.98
C GLN A 295 -18.24 24.94 -31.28
N GLN A 296 -19.50 25.37 -31.18
CA GLN A 296 -20.35 25.60 -32.36
C GLN A 296 -19.75 26.67 -33.29
N VAL A 297 -19.26 27.78 -32.75
CA VAL A 297 -18.61 28.83 -33.53
C VAL A 297 -17.34 28.33 -34.21
N ILE A 298 -16.50 27.56 -33.49
CA ILE A 298 -15.26 26.97 -34.04
C ILE A 298 -15.60 26.04 -35.19
N VAL A 299 -16.58 25.14 -35.05
CA VAL A 299 -17.00 24.22 -36.12
C VAL A 299 -17.46 25.00 -37.33
N LYS A 300 -18.31 26.03 -37.16
CA LYS A 300 -18.80 26.84 -38.23
C LYS A 300 -17.70 27.61 -38.99
N LEU A 301 -16.71 28.11 -38.27
CA LEU A 301 -15.53 28.74 -38.87
C LEU A 301 -14.69 27.75 -39.68
N LEU A 302 -14.52 26.54 -39.18
CA LEU A 302 -13.79 25.49 -39.89
C LEU A 302 -14.54 25.02 -41.15
N GLU A 303 -15.88 24.94 -41.10
CA GLU A 303 -16.70 24.65 -42.29
C GLU A 303 -16.55 25.73 -43.37
N ASN A 304 -16.56 26.98 -42.98
CA ASN A 304 -16.37 28.10 -43.90
C ASN A 304 -14.95 28.10 -44.50
N TYR A 305 -13.95 27.81 -43.66
CA TYR A 305 -12.56 27.67 -44.12
C TYR A 305 -12.42 26.54 -45.13
N ALA A 306 -13.00 25.37 -44.83
CA ALA A 306 -12.97 24.22 -45.75
C ALA A 306 -13.64 24.54 -47.13
N ARG A 307 -14.81 25.23 -47.12
CA ARG A 307 -15.46 25.67 -48.34
C ARG A 307 -14.61 26.64 -49.17
N ALA A 308 -13.97 27.60 -48.52
CA ALA A 308 -13.10 28.57 -49.18
C ALA A 308 -11.87 27.91 -49.83
N HIS A 309 -11.35 26.84 -49.23
CA HIS A 309 -10.18 26.13 -49.78
C HIS A 309 -10.48 25.01 -50.77
N GLN A 310 -11.74 24.53 -50.78
CA GLN A 310 -12.19 23.57 -51.81
C GLN A 310 -12.39 24.22 -53.19
N HIS A 311 -12.55 25.53 -53.28
CA HIS A 311 -12.69 26.29 -54.52
C HIS A 311 -11.33 26.77 -55.10
N GLY A 312 -10.22 26.53 -54.42
CA GLY A 312 -8.87 26.96 -54.84
C GLY A 312 -8.04 25.87 -55.58
N SER A 313 -8.59 24.69 -55.81
CA SER A 313 -7.93 23.59 -56.48
C SER A 313 -8.66 23.24 -57.76
N ARG A 314 -8.64 24.14 -58.74
CA ARG A 314 -8.91 23.89 -60.17
C ARG A 314 -7.87 24.59 -61.00
#